data_6898f33f3dfd37abd31c1603ce4403b7
#
_entry.id   6898f33f3dfd37abd31c1603ce4403b7
#
_cell.length_a   1.000
_cell.length_b   1.000
_cell.length_c   1.000
_cell.angle_alpha   90.00
_cell.angle_beta   90.00
_cell.angle_gamma   90.00
#
_symmetry.space_group_name_H-M   'P 1'
#
loop_
_entity.id
_entity.type
_entity.pdbx_description
1 polymer ?
#
loop_
_entity_poly.entity_id
_entity_poly.type
_entity_poly.pdbx_seq_one_letter_code
_entity_poly.pdbx_strand_id
1 'polypeptide(L)'
;DVLALARHMCADERFDPLVVLEDKDAFLSEPIQQLLPVTCPMLDRDAADTLKRIKAFDPRVTIVDNHFPEKKLSPFLFVLWHGLGWKGPNDIKEFASVHKNIKKLTGASSMAPNKHFLWQCFGPTDLEHRHSVSGFARENLASLGSAFTDELLSPGLSRAQALQHYPDLPQDKKVALIALTWHYGKAFSHWGDDLAIFERVLDHLSSRGCSTILRMHDRKRFDPAYLRDLEALVARRDDAIIKFKDRDRDSMLDLVVSDLMVSNFSSILNYYYATGKPSIHVYPVGSASEAFLWRTWKRGKVRVTTVPTADYVWKLPPEENGGLMVRTLQELLDAFDLALSKPDCCVEASRTYIDRHMAPVDGHTCERICNRILEFQDIG
;
A
#
# COMPACT_ATOMS: atom_id res chain seq x y z
N ASP A 1 4.48 -0.46 -6.38
CA ASP A 1 4.15 -0.53 -7.82
C ASP A 1 5.29 -0.03 -8.71
N VAL A 2 5.81 1.21 -8.51
CA VAL A 2 6.84 1.80 -9.40
C VAL A 2 8.09 0.94 -9.49
N LEU A 3 8.58 0.40 -8.37
CA LEU A 3 9.80 -0.43 -8.36
C LEU A 3 9.58 -1.80 -9.00
N ALA A 4 8.42 -2.41 -8.78
CA ALA A 4 8.03 -3.65 -9.44
C ALA A 4 8.00 -3.46 -10.96
N LEU A 5 7.36 -2.39 -11.42
CA LEU A 5 7.34 -2.05 -12.84
C LEU A 5 8.75 -1.74 -13.39
N ALA A 6 9.59 -1.03 -12.61
CA ALA A 6 10.96 -0.73 -13.02
C ALA A 6 11.80 -2.00 -13.21
N ARG A 7 11.69 -2.99 -12.32
CA ARG A 7 12.37 -4.29 -12.48
C ARG A 7 11.94 -5.02 -13.75
N HIS A 8 10.63 -5.03 -14.01
CA HIS A 8 10.09 -5.62 -15.23
C HIS A 8 10.62 -4.89 -16.48
N MET A 9 10.61 -3.56 -16.49
CA MET A 9 11.13 -2.76 -17.60
C MET A 9 12.65 -2.93 -17.81
N CYS A 10 13.43 -3.17 -16.74
CA CYS A 10 14.87 -3.44 -16.88
C CYS A 10 15.14 -4.75 -17.65
N ALA A 11 14.21 -5.69 -17.63
CA ALA A 11 14.30 -6.96 -18.34
C ALA A 11 13.64 -6.93 -19.76
N ASP A 12 12.95 -5.85 -20.09
CA ASP A 12 12.23 -5.70 -21.36
C ASP A 12 13.02 -4.76 -22.30
N GLU A 13 13.57 -5.29 -23.37
CA GLU A 13 14.40 -4.55 -24.35
C GLU A 13 13.70 -3.35 -25.01
N ARG A 14 12.38 -3.26 -24.90
CA ARG A 14 11.60 -2.13 -25.43
C ARG A 14 11.74 -0.86 -24.59
N PHE A 15 12.33 -0.96 -23.39
CA PHE A 15 12.44 0.12 -22.42
C PHE A 15 13.90 0.36 -21.98
N ASP A 16 14.20 1.63 -21.75
CA ASP A 16 15.43 2.09 -21.09
C ASP A 16 15.05 2.89 -19.85
N PRO A 17 14.83 2.23 -18.70
CA PRO A 17 14.34 2.90 -17.49
C PRO A 17 15.46 3.64 -16.74
N LEU A 18 15.11 4.83 -16.20
CA LEU A 18 15.90 5.59 -15.25
C LEU A 18 15.07 5.84 -13.98
N VAL A 19 15.50 5.31 -12.86
CA VAL A 19 14.79 5.45 -11.59
C VAL A 19 15.32 6.64 -10.79
N VAL A 20 14.40 7.47 -10.28
CA VAL A 20 14.72 8.61 -9.41
C VAL A 20 14.09 8.38 -8.04
N LEU A 21 14.93 8.30 -7.01
CA LEU A 21 14.53 7.99 -5.64
C LEU A 21 14.74 9.18 -4.71
N GLU A 22 14.01 9.23 -3.62
CA GLU A 22 14.23 10.21 -2.56
C GLU A 22 15.59 10.01 -1.88
N ASP A 23 15.94 8.76 -1.64
CA ASP A 23 17.18 8.33 -0.98
C ASP A 23 17.59 6.99 -1.61
N LYS A 24 18.51 7.06 -2.55
CA LYS A 24 19.01 5.90 -3.30
C LYS A 24 19.76 4.92 -2.39
N ASP A 25 20.59 5.42 -1.48
CA ASP A 25 21.42 4.58 -0.65
C ASP A 25 20.59 3.83 0.38
N ALA A 26 19.58 4.48 0.99
CA ALA A 26 18.61 3.81 1.82
C ALA A 26 17.84 2.73 1.06
N PHE A 27 17.43 2.99 -0.20
CA PHE A 27 16.77 2.00 -1.03
C PHE A 27 17.67 0.81 -1.37
N LEU A 28 18.92 1.06 -1.72
CA LEU A 28 19.87 -0.01 -2.04
C LEU A 28 20.21 -0.88 -0.83
N SER A 29 20.05 -0.37 0.38
CA SER A 29 20.25 -1.12 1.63
C SER A 29 19.05 -1.99 2.04
N GLU A 30 17.88 -1.80 1.40
CA GLU A 30 16.69 -2.60 1.72
C GLU A 30 16.87 -4.08 1.36
N PRO A 31 16.45 -5.01 2.24
CA PRO A 31 16.59 -6.45 2.01
C PRO A 31 16.00 -6.95 0.69
N ILE A 32 14.92 -6.33 0.22
CA ILE A 32 14.28 -6.70 -1.05
C ILE A 32 15.23 -6.55 -2.24
N GLN A 33 16.22 -5.64 -2.19
CA GLN A 33 17.19 -5.46 -3.26
C GLN A 33 18.15 -6.64 -3.42
N GLN A 34 18.33 -7.45 -2.39
CA GLN A 34 19.13 -8.67 -2.45
C GLN A 34 18.39 -9.81 -3.17
N LEU A 35 17.06 -9.82 -3.07
CA LEU A 35 16.20 -10.84 -3.64
C LEU A 35 15.68 -10.44 -5.04
N LEU A 36 15.27 -9.19 -5.18
CA LEU A 36 14.72 -8.61 -6.40
C LEU A 36 15.42 -7.28 -6.72
N PRO A 37 16.64 -7.31 -7.31
CA PRO A 37 17.40 -6.09 -7.60
C PRO A 37 16.76 -5.28 -8.73
N VAL A 38 16.77 -3.96 -8.60
CA VAL A 38 16.57 -3.04 -9.73
C VAL A 38 17.92 -2.82 -10.39
N THR A 39 18.07 -3.17 -11.67
CA THR A 39 19.36 -3.18 -12.37
C THR A 39 19.60 -1.96 -13.26
N CYS A 40 18.59 -1.10 -13.48
CA CYS A 40 18.74 0.12 -14.26
C CYS A 40 19.43 1.25 -13.48
N PRO A 41 19.89 2.30 -14.17
CA PRO A 41 20.47 3.47 -13.53
C PRO A 41 19.53 4.13 -12.52
N MET A 42 20.09 4.55 -11.38
CA MET A 42 19.34 5.21 -10.31
C MET A 42 19.97 6.56 -9.94
N LEU A 43 19.14 7.53 -9.66
CA LEU A 43 19.53 8.88 -9.22
C LEU A 43 18.87 9.21 -7.88
N ASP A 44 19.57 9.99 -7.06
CA ASP A 44 18.96 10.66 -5.93
C ASP A 44 18.16 11.88 -6.41
N ARG A 45 16.92 12.01 -5.97
CA ARG A 45 16.03 13.12 -6.37
C ARG A 45 16.65 14.50 -6.08
N ASP A 46 17.27 14.64 -4.92
CA ASP A 46 17.73 15.92 -4.39
C ASP A 46 19.22 16.19 -4.68
N ALA A 47 19.91 15.32 -5.43
CA ALA A 47 21.29 15.58 -5.86
C ALA A 47 21.33 16.73 -6.88
N ALA A 48 22.37 17.57 -6.79
CA ALA A 48 22.49 18.83 -7.54
C ALA A 48 22.48 18.64 -9.07
N ASP A 49 22.95 17.50 -9.58
CA ASP A 49 23.04 17.18 -11.00
C ASP A 49 21.86 16.38 -11.56
N THR A 50 20.94 15.93 -10.70
CA THR A 50 19.84 15.04 -11.08
C THR A 50 18.99 15.58 -12.23
N LEU A 51 18.56 16.84 -12.16
CA LEU A 51 17.80 17.45 -13.26
C LEU A 51 18.59 17.56 -14.56
N LYS A 52 19.92 17.76 -14.50
CA LYS A 52 20.78 17.78 -15.69
C LYS A 52 20.87 16.40 -16.31
N ARG A 53 21.01 15.35 -15.47
CA ARG A 53 21.07 13.95 -15.92
C ARG A 53 19.74 13.49 -16.53
N ILE A 54 18.59 13.84 -15.90
CA ILE A 54 17.26 13.54 -16.46
C ILE A 54 17.07 14.23 -17.83
N LYS A 55 17.50 15.50 -17.97
CA LYS A 55 17.43 16.20 -19.25
C LYS A 55 18.33 15.56 -20.33
N ALA A 56 19.52 15.07 -19.95
CA ALA A 56 20.43 14.39 -20.88
C ALA A 56 19.90 13.01 -21.29
N PHE A 57 19.16 12.35 -20.40
CA PHE A 57 18.46 11.08 -20.66
C PHE A 57 17.27 11.27 -21.62
N ASP A 58 16.65 12.45 -21.63
CA ASP A 58 15.54 12.85 -22.52
C ASP A 58 14.34 11.85 -22.45
N PRO A 59 13.70 11.67 -21.28
CA PRO A 59 12.68 10.65 -21.13
C PRO A 59 11.43 10.96 -21.97
N ARG A 60 10.90 9.96 -22.66
CA ARG A 60 9.63 10.06 -23.37
C ARG A 60 8.43 9.99 -22.42
N VAL A 61 8.52 9.24 -21.33
CA VAL A 61 7.47 9.04 -20.34
C VAL A 61 8.02 9.28 -18.92
N THR A 62 7.29 10.00 -18.11
CA THR A 62 7.50 10.07 -16.66
C THR A 62 6.46 9.22 -15.97
N ILE A 63 6.90 8.20 -15.23
CA ILE A 63 6.05 7.31 -14.45
C ILE A 63 6.18 7.72 -12.98
N VAL A 64 5.05 7.95 -12.32
CA VAL A 64 5.02 8.35 -10.90
C VAL A 64 3.97 7.54 -10.14
N ASP A 65 4.15 7.41 -8.83
CA ASP A 65 3.12 6.98 -7.90
C ASP A 65 2.26 8.19 -7.45
N ASN A 66 2.36 8.62 -6.19
CA ASN A 66 1.70 9.80 -5.65
C ASN A 66 2.67 10.99 -5.46
N HIS A 67 3.94 10.85 -5.89
CA HIS A 67 4.98 11.88 -5.78
C HIS A 67 5.23 12.54 -7.12
N PHE A 68 4.49 13.63 -7.37
CA PHE A 68 4.61 14.39 -8.62
C PHE A 68 5.87 15.25 -8.63
N PRO A 69 6.63 15.28 -9.73
CA PRO A 69 7.78 16.16 -9.86
C PRO A 69 7.35 17.65 -9.90
N GLU A 70 8.24 18.53 -9.48
CA GLU A 70 7.97 19.96 -9.50
C GLU A 70 7.86 20.55 -10.91
N LYS A 71 8.52 19.93 -11.88
CA LYS A 71 8.59 20.39 -13.28
C LYS A 71 8.27 19.25 -14.23
N LYS A 72 7.80 19.59 -15.42
CA LYS A 72 7.62 18.67 -16.53
C LYS A 72 8.98 18.07 -16.90
N LEU A 73 9.08 16.74 -16.92
CA LEU A 73 10.30 15.99 -17.23
C LEU A 73 10.22 15.32 -18.61
N SER A 74 9.01 15.01 -19.09
CA SER A 74 8.78 14.31 -20.37
C SER A 74 7.49 14.80 -21.05
N PRO A 75 7.24 14.46 -22.32
CA PRO A 75 5.98 14.74 -23.01
C PRO A 75 4.77 14.07 -22.35
N PHE A 76 4.93 12.85 -21.83
CA PHE A 76 3.85 12.02 -21.29
C PHE A 76 4.03 11.77 -19.79
N LEU A 77 2.90 11.77 -19.06
CA LEU A 77 2.80 11.45 -17.64
C LEU A 77 1.95 10.20 -17.46
N PHE A 78 2.53 9.15 -16.88
CA PHE A 78 1.82 7.94 -16.47
C PHE A 78 1.80 7.85 -14.95
N VAL A 79 0.61 7.75 -14.35
CA VAL A 79 0.46 7.68 -12.89
C VAL A 79 0.09 6.27 -12.48
N LEU A 80 0.98 5.63 -11.74
CA LEU A 80 0.74 4.41 -10.98
C LEU A 80 0.28 4.81 -9.58
N TRP A 81 -1.00 4.66 -9.28
CA TRP A 81 -1.47 5.00 -7.95
C TRP A 81 -1.10 3.91 -6.93
N HIS A 82 -1.09 4.25 -5.65
CA HIS A 82 -0.60 3.38 -4.58
C HIS A 82 -1.69 2.59 -3.85
N GLY A 83 -2.87 2.46 -4.41
CA GLY A 83 -3.92 1.61 -3.84
C GLY A 83 -5.35 2.07 -4.04
N LEU A 84 -6.26 1.13 -3.99
CA LEU A 84 -7.69 1.34 -3.83
C LEU A 84 -8.02 1.31 -2.33
N GLY A 85 -8.43 2.47 -1.77
CA GLY A 85 -8.82 2.56 -0.37
C GLY A 85 -10.33 2.43 -0.19
N TRP A 86 -10.76 1.75 0.88
CA TRP A 86 -12.18 1.72 1.28
C TRP A 86 -12.66 3.01 1.91
N LYS A 87 -11.74 3.75 2.56
CA LYS A 87 -12.02 4.89 3.44
C LYS A 87 -11.54 6.20 2.85
N GLY A 88 -12.19 7.30 3.24
CA GLY A 88 -11.74 8.66 2.98
C GLY A 88 -12.81 9.53 2.36
N PRO A 89 -12.46 10.75 1.97
CA PRO A 89 -13.36 11.60 1.23
C PRO A 89 -13.86 10.87 -0.02
N ASN A 90 -15.12 11.07 -0.35
CA ASN A 90 -15.78 10.49 -1.51
C ASN A 90 -16.34 11.61 -2.37
N ASP A 91 -15.48 12.57 -2.73
CA ASP A 91 -15.81 13.72 -3.54
C ASP A 91 -14.64 14.14 -4.44
N ILE A 92 -14.92 15.03 -5.40
CA ILE A 92 -13.92 15.56 -6.35
C ILE A 92 -12.77 16.31 -5.66
N LYS A 93 -12.98 16.85 -4.44
CA LYS A 93 -11.97 17.62 -3.71
C LYS A 93 -10.83 16.75 -3.22
N GLU A 94 -11.05 15.45 -3.08
CA GLU A 94 -9.99 14.49 -2.71
C GLU A 94 -8.78 14.61 -3.62
N PHE A 95 -9.01 14.79 -4.92
CA PHE A 95 -7.97 14.86 -5.95
C PHE A 95 -7.68 16.27 -6.49
N ALA A 96 -8.18 17.32 -5.82
CA ALA A 96 -7.99 18.70 -6.31
C ALA A 96 -6.51 19.08 -6.52
N SER A 97 -5.62 18.68 -5.61
CA SER A 97 -4.17 18.89 -5.74
C SER A 97 -3.56 18.06 -6.86
N VAL A 98 -4.03 16.85 -7.08
CA VAL A 98 -3.59 15.94 -8.14
C VAL A 98 -3.98 16.50 -9.51
N HIS A 99 -5.23 16.90 -9.70
CA HIS A 99 -5.69 17.57 -10.93
C HIS A 99 -4.84 18.81 -11.26
N LYS A 100 -4.51 19.61 -10.24
CA LYS A 100 -3.63 20.77 -10.41
C LYS A 100 -2.23 20.38 -10.86
N ASN A 101 -1.64 19.35 -10.27
CA ASN A 101 -0.32 18.85 -10.62
C ASN A 101 -0.29 18.30 -12.05
N ILE A 102 -1.28 17.49 -12.44
CA ILE A 102 -1.39 16.95 -13.79
C ILE A 102 -1.48 18.10 -14.82
N LYS A 103 -2.35 19.09 -14.58
CA LYS A 103 -2.45 20.27 -15.46
C LYS A 103 -1.12 21.03 -15.57
N LYS A 104 -0.39 21.19 -14.45
CA LYS A 104 0.92 21.84 -14.44
C LYS A 104 1.95 21.06 -15.28
N LEU A 105 1.96 19.72 -15.19
CA LEU A 105 2.95 18.87 -15.84
C LEU A 105 2.65 18.58 -17.31
N THR A 106 1.38 18.49 -17.68
CA THR A 106 0.97 18.10 -19.04
C THR A 106 0.48 19.27 -19.89
N GLY A 107 0.13 20.41 -19.24
CA GLY A 107 -0.48 21.56 -19.91
C GLY A 107 -1.98 21.45 -20.12
N ALA A 108 -2.60 20.30 -19.85
CA ALA A 108 -4.01 20.04 -20.07
C ALA A 108 -4.71 19.48 -18.81
N SER A 109 -6.04 19.58 -18.77
CA SER A 109 -6.85 19.09 -17.66
C SER A 109 -6.91 17.56 -17.68
N SER A 110 -6.91 16.95 -16.50
CA SER A 110 -7.23 15.53 -16.32
C SER A 110 -8.74 15.25 -16.27
N MET A 111 -9.55 16.30 -16.21
CA MET A 111 -11.03 16.21 -16.22
C MET A 111 -11.62 16.27 -17.64
N ALA A 112 -10.77 16.34 -18.66
CA ALA A 112 -11.11 16.23 -20.08
C ALA A 112 -10.11 15.26 -20.73
N PRO A 113 -10.39 14.69 -21.90
CA PRO A 113 -9.46 13.85 -22.64
C PRO A 113 -8.10 14.55 -22.80
N ASN A 114 -7.03 13.89 -22.35
CA ASN A 114 -5.68 14.46 -22.31
C ASN A 114 -4.67 13.46 -22.86
N LYS A 115 -4.23 13.66 -24.09
CA LYS A 115 -3.29 12.79 -24.79
C LYS A 115 -1.89 12.71 -24.18
N HIS A 116 -1.60 13.52 -23.16
CA HIS A 116 -0.32 13.54 -22.45
C HIS A 116 -0.38 12.94 -21.04
N PHE A 117 -1.51 12.32 -20.68
CA PHE A 117 -1.75 11.82 -19.34
C PHE A 117 -2.54 10.52 -19.34
N LEU A 118 -2.08 9.54 -18.56
CA LEU A 118 -2.81 8.31 -18.27
C LEU A 118 -2.66 7.96 -16.80
N TRP A 119 -3.75 7.46 -16.21
CA TRP A 119 -3.82 6.99 -14.83
C TRP A 119 -4.14 5.49 -14.79
N GLN A 120 -3.31 4.73 -14.10
CA GLN A 120 -3.57 3.33 -13.83
C GLN A 120 -4.60 3.19 -12.72
N CYS A 121 -5.61 2.35 -12.94
CA CYS A 121 -6.59 1.92 -11.95
C CYS A 121 -6.39 0.46 -11.57
N PHE A 122 -6.67 0.14 -10.32
CA PHE A 122 -6.54 -1.23 -9.79
C PHE A 122 -7.51 -2.22 -10.43
N GLY A 123 -8.65 -1.73 -10.90
CA GLY A 123 -9.68 -2.54 -11.51
C GLY A 123 -10.88 -1.69 -11.93
N PRO A 124 -11.98 -2.33 -12.36
CA PRO A 124 -13.16 -1.65 -12.85
C PRO A 124 -13.82 -0.75 -11.79
N THR A 125 -13.85 -1.17 -10.53
CA THR A 125 -14.40 -0.36 -9.43
C THR A 125 -13.59 0.91 -9.18
N ASP A 126 -12.26 0.82 -9.20
CA ASP A 126 -11.41 2.00 -9.05
C ASP A 126 -11.54 2.93 -10.24
N LEU A 127 -11.59 2.40 -11.47
CA LEU A 127 -11.80 3.19 -12.68
C LEU A 127 -13.11 3.96 -12.62
N GLU A 128 -14.20 3.30 -12.26
CA GLU A 128 -15.51 3.94 -12.17
C GLU A 128 -15.55 5.02 -11.08
N HIS A 129 -14.96 4.74 -9.91
CA HIS A 129 -14.86 5.73 -8.84
C HIS A 129 -14.02 6.96 -9.27
N ARG A 130 -12.87 6.74 -9.96
CA ARG A 130 -12.04 7.84 -10.48
C ARG A 130 -12.79 8.68 -11.50
N HIS A 131 -13.59 8.06 -12.34
CA HIS A 131 -14.40 8.78 -13.32
C HIS A 131 -15.56 9.51 -12.68
N SER A 132 -16.45 8.80 -12.01
CA SER A 132 -17.75 9.33 -11.56
C SER A 132 -17.64 10.23 -10.33
N VAL A 133 -16.68 9.97 -9.42
CA VAL A 133 -16.55 10.69 -8.14
C VAL A 133 -15.34 11.61 -8.14
N SER A 134 -14.17 11.11 -8.58
CA SER A 134 -12.94 11.91 -8.51
C SER A 134 -12.79 12.88 -9.69
N GLY A 135 -13.64 12.80 -10.72
CA GLY A 135 -13.72 13.77 -11.82
C GLY A 135 -12.70 13.60 -12.94
N PHE A 136 -12.03 12.45 -13.04
CA PHE A 136 -11.15 12.18 -14.19
C PHE A 136 -11.96 11.86 -15.45
N ALA A 137 -11.51 12.34 -16.61
CA ALA A 137 -12.08 11.88 -17.89
C ALA A 137 -11.78 10.39 -18.07
N ARG A 138 -12.76 9.64 -18.61
CA ARG A 138 -12.66 8.18 -18.75
C ARG A 138 -11.50 7.76 -19.65
N GLU A 139 -11.22 8.54 -20.68
CA GLU A 139 -10.14 8.34 -21.66
C GLU A 139 -8.74 8.42 -21.01
N ASN A 140 -8.65 9.08 -19.87
CA ASN A 140 -7.40 9.21 -19.11
C ASN A 140 -7.18 8.07 -18.10
N LEU A 141 -8.07 7.07 -18.06
CA LEU A 141 -8.06 5.99 -17.08
C LEU A 141 -7.84 4.64 -17.77
N ALA A 142 -7.06 3.77 -17.14
CA ALA A 142 -6.85 2.40 -17.61
C ALA A 142 -6.90 1.42 -16.44
N SER A 143 -7.80 0.42 -16.55
CA SER A 143 -7.91 -0.67 -15.56
C SER A 143 -6.83 -1.72 -15.86
N LEU A 144 -5.67 -1.62 -15.20
CA LEU A 144 -4.49 -2.43 -15.49
C LEU A 144 -4.10 -3.37 -14.35
N GLY A 145 -4.52 -3.09 -13.14
CA GLY A 145 -4.10 -3.82 -11.93
C GLY A 145 -2.90 -3.18 -11.23
N SER A 146 -2.20 -3.94 -10.42
CA SER A 146 -1.04 -3.49 -9.66
C SER A 146 0.20 -4.30 -10.01
N ALA A 147 1.27 -3.64 -10.44
CA ALA A 147 2.57 -4.26 -10.70
C ALA A 147 3.14 -4.99 -9.46
N PHE A 148 2.80 -4.51 -8.26
CA PHE A 148 3.23 -5.13 -7.01
C PHE A 148 2.71 -6.57 -6.84
N THR A 149 1.52 -6.89 -7.37
CA THR A 149 0.97 -8.24 -7.28
C THR A 149 1.75 -9.26 -8.12
N ASP A 150 2.33 -8.85 -9.24
CA ASP A 150 3.14 -9.74 -10.07
C ASP A 150 4.41 -10.19 -9.32
N GLU A 151 5.06 -9.27 -8.59
CA GLU A 151 6.21 -9.63 -7.75
C GLU A 151 5.82 -10.47 -6.55
N LEU A 152 4.73 -10.11 -5.87
CA LEU A 152 4.24 -10.83 -4.69
C LEU A 152 3.93 -12.31 -4.99
N LEU A 153 3.48 -12.57 -6.21
CA LEU A 153 3.16 -13.93 -6.70
C LEU A 153 4.32 -14.58 -7.46
N SER A 154 5.43 -13.89 -7.60
CA SER A 154 6.59 -14.40 -8.33
C SER A 154 7.17 -15.65 -7.66
N PRO A 155 7.42 -16.73 -8.40
CA PRO A 155 8.08 -17.92 -7.85
C PRO A 155 9.52 -17.66 -7.39
N GLY A 156 10.13 -16.54 -7.80
CA GLY A 156 11.46 -16.11 -7.37
C GLY A 156 11.51 -15.55 -5.95
N LEU A 157 10.36 -15.30 -5.31
CA LEU A 157 10.28 -14.74 -3.96
C LEU A 157 9.57 -15.71 -3.01
N SER A 158 10.33 -16.69 -2.48
CA SER A 158 9.78 -17.67 -1.55
C SER A 158 9.73 -17.14 -0.10
N ARG A 159 8.76 -17.66 0.68
CA ARG A 159 8.67 -17.37 2.12
C ARG A 159 9.97 -17.69 2.86
N ALA A 160 10.62 -18.81 2.54
CA ALA A 160 11.85 -19.25 3.20
C ALA A 160 13.02 -18.25 2.94
N GLN A 161 13.16 -17.74 1.72
CA GLN A 161 14.15 -16.71 1.41
C GLN A 161 13.84 -15.39 2.11
N ALA A 162 12.58 -14.94 2.05
CA ALA A 162 12.16 -13.71 2.70
C ALA A 162 12.34 -13.76 4.24
N LEU A 163 12.04 -14.90 4.87
CA LEU A 163 12.14 -15.08 6.33
C LEU A 163 13.59 -14.95 6.84
N GLN A 164 14.59 -15.24 6.02
CA GLN A 164 16.00 -15.03 6.39
C GLN A 164 16.35 -13.57 6.71
N HIS A 165 15.54 -12.62 6.25
CA HIS A 165 15.68 -11.20 6.56
C HIS A 165 14.97 -10.79 7.87
N TYR A 166 14.44 -11.75 8.62
CA TYR A 166 13.80 -11.57 9.92
C TYR A 166 14.50 -12.42 10.99
N PRO A 167 15.79 -12.15 11.28
CA PRO A 167 16.58 -12.98 12.21
C PRO A 167 16.03 -12.99 13.64
N ASP A 168 15.29 -11.95 14.01
CA ASP A 168 14.66 -11.81 15.33
C ASP A 168 13.34 -12.59 15.46
N LEU A 169 12.88 -13.25 14.40
CA LEU A 169 11.68 -14.09 14.43
C LEU A 169 12.04 -15.57 14.36
N PRO A 170 11.40 -16.45 15.17
CA PRO A 170 11.52 -17.89 15.06
C PRO A 170 11.15 -18.37 13.64
N GLN A 171 12.08 -19.09 12.98
CA GLN A 171 11.98 -19.46 11.58
C GLN A 171 10.95 -20.56 11.30
N ASP A 172 10.58 -21.33 12.31
CA ASP A 172 9.65 -22.48 12.25
C ASP A 172 8.21 -22.11 12.60
N LYS A 173 7.97 -20.90 13.10
CA LYS A 173 6.62 -20.45 13.48
C LYS A 173 5.86 -19.85 12.29
N LYS A 174 4.53 -19.85 12.38
CA LYS A 174 3.65 -19.01 11.55
C LYS A 174 3.87 -17.56 11.91
N VAL A 175 3.55 -16.66 10.97
CA VAL A 175 3.73 -15.22 11.15
C VAL A 175 2.41 -14.50 10.90
N ALA A 176 1.95 -13.71 11.86
CA ALA A 176 0.85 -12.77 11.71
C ALA A 176 1.39 -11.38 11.40
N LEU A 177 0.92 -10.77 10.32
CA LEU A 177 1.19 -9.38 9.97
C LEU A 177 0.05 -8.49 10.45
N ILE A 178 0.31 -7.60 11.41
CA ILE A 178 -0.65 -6.60 11.88
C ILE A 178 -0.27 -5.24 11.29
N ALA A 179 -0.96 -4.83 10.23
CA ALA A 179 -0.68 -3.61 9.47
C ALA A 179 -1.87 -2.65 9.51
N LEU A 180 -1.94 -1.86 10.58
CA LEU A 180 -3.05 -0.96 10.84
C LEU A 180 -2.79 0.45 10.29
N THR A 181 -3.84 1.13 9.86
CA THR A 181 -3.72 2.51 9.37
C THR A 181 -3.62 3.50 10.53
N TRP A 182 -2.89 4.58 10.30
CA TRP A 182 -2.64 5.65 11.28
C TRP A 182 -3.82 6.57 11.57
N HIS A 183 -4.93 6.46 10.83
CA HIS A 183 -6.00 7.47 10.78
C HIS A 183 -6.55 7.91 12.13
N TYR A 184 -6.47 7.07 13.13
CA TYR A 184 -7.15 7.28 14.40
C TYR A 184 -6.19 7.43 15.57
N GLY A 185 -4.91 7.62 15.29
CA GLY A 185 -3.86 7.85 16.28
C GLY A 185 -3.46 6.61 17.09
N LYS A 186 -4.42 5.74 17.39
CA LYS A 186 -4.24 4.44 18.02
C LYS A 186 -4.99 3.39 17.21
N ALA A 187 -4.55 2.14 17.28
CA ALA A 187 -5.04 1.09 16.41
C ALA A 187 -6.41 0.55 16.86
N PHE A 188 -6.57 0.30 18.14
CA PHE A 188 -7.73 -0.37 18.75
C PHE A 188 -8.46 0.49 19.78
N SER A 189 -8.23 1.80 19.81
CA SER A 189 -8.75 2.67 20.87
C SER A 189 -10.28 2.67 21.00
N HIS A 190 -10.98 2.25 19.95
CA HIS A 190 -12.45 2.08 19.99
C HIS A 190 -12.90 0.83 20.76
N TRP A 191 -11.97 -0.08 21.12
CA TRP A 191 -12.23 -1.26 21.95
C TRP A 191 -11.71 -1.13 23.38
N GLY A 192 -11.05 -0.03 23.71
CA GLY A 192 -10.50 0.23 25.03
C GLY A 192 -9.07 0.78 25.02
N ASP A 193 -8.27 0.38 26.01
CA ASP A 193 -6.86 0.76 26.05
C ASP A 193 -6.06 0.02 24.97
N ASP A 194 -5.48 0.78 24.09
CA ASP A 194 -4.82 0.27 22.87
C ASP A 194 -3.62 -0.65 23.19
N LEU A 195 -2.81 -0.28 24.22
CA LEU A 195 -1.63 -1.07 24.62
C LEU A 195 -2.04 -2.39 25.29
N ALA A 196 -3.07 -2.35 26.14
CA ALA A 196 -3.60 -3.56 26.77
C ALA A 196 -4.21 -4.51 25.72
N ILE A 197 -4.81 -3.97 24.65
CA ILE A 197 -5.33 -4.78 23.54
C ILE A 197 -4.18 -5.39 22.74
N PHE A 198 -3.13 -4.62 22.40
CA PHE A 198 -1.94 -5.18 21.75
C PHE A 198 -1.30 -6.29 22.59
N GLU A 199 -1.17 -6.10 23.90
CA GLU A 199 -0.63 -7.13 24.80
C GLU A 199 -1.44 -8.42 24.71
N ARG A 200 -2.78 -8.34 24.81
CA ARG A 200 -3.66 -9.50 24.68
C ARG A 200 -3.59 -10.17 23.31
N VAL A 201 -3.48 -9.41 22.24
CA VAL A 201 -3.34 -9.92 20.86
C VAL A 201 -2.01 -10.66 20.72
N LEU A 202 -0.91 -10.09 21.18
CA LEU A 202 0.41 -10.69 21.13
C LEU A 202 0.46 -11.97 21.98
N ASP A 203 -0.10 -11.96 23.20
CA ASP A 203 -0.18 -13.14 24.06
C ASP A 203 -0.99 -14.27 23.44
N HIS A 204 -2.11 -13.93 22.80
CA HIS A 204 -2.96 -14.90 22.10
C HIS A 204 -2.21 -15.57 20.95
N LEU A 205 -1.58 -14.78 20.06
CA LEU A 205 -0.80 -15.29 18.93
C LEU A 205 0.39 -16.13 19.38
N SER A 206 1.12 -15.67 20.39
CA SER A 206 2.24 -16.41 21.01
C SER A 206 1.78 -17.78 21.55
N SER A 207 0.65 -17.82 22.28
CA SER A 207 0.06 -19.07 22.80
C SER A 207 -0.34 -20.07 21.72
N ARG A 208 -0.51 -19.62 20.49
CA ARG A 208 -0.80 -20.44 19.29
C ARG A 208 0.47 -20.77 18.48
N GLY A 209 1.66 -20.45 19.00
CA GLY A 209 2.92 -20.66 18.28
C GLY A 209 3.05 -19.79 17.02
N CYS A 210 2.46 -18.59 17.04
CA CYS A 210 2.50 -17.63 15.95
C CYS A 210 3.33 -16.42 16.34
N SER A 211 4.31 -16.08 15.53
CA SER A 211 5.09 -14.84 15.65
C SER A 211 4.33 -13.65 15.05
N THR A 212 4.70 -12.44 15.42
CA THR A 212 3.98 -11.23 14.99
C THR A 212 4.91 -10.17 14.42
N ILE A 213 4.54 -9.62 13.27
CA ILE A 213 5.09 -8.39 12.72
C ILE A 213 4.06 -7.28 12.92
N LEU A 214 4.38 -6.31 13.80
CA LEU A 214 3.61 -5.08 13.90
C LEU A 214 4.15 -4.06 12.89
N ARG A 215 3.42 -3.84 11.79
CA ARG A 215 3.78 -2.84 10.80
C ARG A 215 2.99 -1.56 11.03
N MET A 216 3.65 -0.57 11.61
CA MET A 216 3.08 0.71 11.94
C MET A 216 3.31 1.73 10.82
N HIS A 217 2.52 2.79 10.79
CA HIS A 217 2.75 3.93 9.91
C HIS A 217 3.96 4.76 10.36
N ASP A 218 4.22 5.92 9.73
CA ASP A 218 5.34 6.81 10.08
C ASP A 218 5.33 7.15 11.58
N ARG A 219 6.45 7.00 12.26
CA ARG A 219 6.62 7.27 13.71
C ARG A 219 6.11 8.66 14.11
N LYS A 220 6.37 9.68 13.29
CA LYS A 220 5.94 11.07 13.52
C LYS A 220 4.42 11.27 13.62
N ARG A 221 3.63 10.27 13.25
CA ARG A 221 2.15 10.32 13.30
C ARG A 221 1.58 9.91 14.64
N PHE A 222 2.39 9.29 15.50
CA PHE A 222 1.98 8.79 16.80
C PHE A 222 2.45 9.71 17.93
N ASP A 223 1.80 9.60 19.07
CA ASP A 223 2.29 10.20 20.30
C ASP A 223 3.62 9.54 20.74
N PRO A 224 4.67 10.30 21.09
CA PRO A 224 5.96 9.73 21.45
C PRO A 224 5.93 8.85 22.70
N ALA A 225 5.04 9.13 23.67
CA ALA A 225 4.90 8.29 24.87
C ALA A 225 4.27 6.95 24.49
N TYR A 226 3.18 6.99 23.72
CA TYR A 226 2.54 5.79 23.19
C TYR A 226 3.52 4.90 22.40
N LEU A 227 4.36 5.50 21.54
CA LEU A 227 5.35 4.73 20.79
C LEU A 227 6.38 4.06 21.69
N ARG A 228 6.92 4.77 22.69
CA ARG A 228 7.88 4.17 23.65
C ARG A 228 7.27 2.98 24.36
N ASP A 229 6.02 3.09 24.80
CA ASP A 229 5.32 2.05 25.54
C ASP A 229 5.03 0.84 24.64
N LEU A 230 4.64 1.08 23.37
CA LEU A 230 4.43 0.02 22.38
C LEU A 230 5.75 -0.67 21.99
N GLU A 231 6.83 0.09 21.75
CA GLU A 231 8.16 -0.46 21.49
C GLU A 231 8.67 -1.29 22.68
N ALA A 232 8.44 -0.81 23.92
CA ALA A 232 8.80 -1.54 25.14
C ALA A 232 7.98 -2.83 25.32
N LEU A 233 6.69 -2.81 24.93
CA LEU A 233 5.84 -4.00 24.94
C LEU A 233 6.39 -5.08 24.00
N VAL A 234 6.77 -4.69 22.78
CA VAL A 234 7.30 -5.62 21.77
C VAL A 234 8.71 -6.10 22.14
N ALA A 235 9.58 -5.21 22.66
CA ALA A 235 10.97 -5.54 23.02
C ALA A 235 11.10 -6.58 24.15
N ARG A 236 10.02 -6.86 24.89
CA ARG A 236 9.99 -7.92 25.91
C ARG A 236 9.69 -9.30 25.35
N ARG A 237 9.51 -9.44 24.03
CA ARG A 237 9.09 -10.65 23.35
C ARG A 237 10.13 -11.11 22.34
N ASP A 238 10.33 -12.40 22.25
CA ASP A 238 11.22 -13.06 21.28
C ASP A 238 10.47 -13.56 20.02
N ASP A 239 9.15 -13.35 19.97
CA ASP A 239 8.29 -13.77 18.88
C ASP A 239 7.52 -12.60 18.24
N ALA A 240 7.90 -11.35 18.54
CA ALA A 240 7.29 -10.17 17.96
C ALA A 240 8.33 -9.11 17.58
N ILE A 241 8.12 -8.45 16.44
CA ILE A 241 8.91 -7.31 15.98
C ILE A 241 8.01 -6.14 15.61
N ILE A 242 8.54 -4.92 15.70
CA ILE A 242 7.85 -3.71 15.26
C ILE A 242 8.61 -3.02 14.13
N LYS A 243 7.92 -2.70 13.06
CA LYS A 243 8.44 -2.00 11.88
C LYS A 243 7.65 -0.72 11.65
N PHE A 244 8.33 0.33 11.18
CA PHE A 244 7.73 1.63 10.87
C PHE A 244 7.96 1.99 9.42
N LYS A 245 6.92 2.48 8.73
CA LYS A 245 6.98 2.80 7.31
C LYS A 245 8.10 3.78 6.94
N ASP A 246 8.42 4.75 7.82
CA ASP A 246 9.47 5.75 7.59
C ASP A 246 10.90 5.25 7.87
N ARG A 247 11.05 4.06 8.44
CA ARG A 247 12.32 3.39 8.68
C ARG A 247 12.48 2.12 7.84
N ASP A 248 11.46 1.28 7.85
CA ASP A 248 11.39 -0.02 7.19
C ASP A 248 10.48 0.13 5.97
N ARG A 249 10.99 0.67 4.86
CA ARG A 249 10.17 1.16 3.73
C ARG A 249 9.52 0.05 2.93
N ASP A 250 10.20 -1.09 2.78
CA ASP A 250 9.68 -2.25 2.05
C ASP A 250 8.59 -2.97 2.85
N SER A 251 7.49 -3.30 2.17
CA SER A 251 6.39 -4.11 2.71
C SER A 251 6.24 -5.47 2.01
N MET A 252 6.95 -5.69 0.92
CA MET A 252 6.84 -6.93 0.14
C MET A 252 7.20 -8.15 0.97
N LEU A 253 8.35 -8.08 1.65
CA LEU A 253 8.80 -9.19 2.48
C LEU A 253 7.86 -9.48 3.65
N ASP A 254 7.25 -8.43 4.25
CA ASP A 254 6.25 -8.62 5.31
C ASP A 254 5.04 -9.42 4.81
N LEU A 255 4.55 -9.13 3.59
CA LEU A 255 3.43 -9.86 2.97
C LEU A 255 3.82 -11.29 2.59
N VAL A 256 5.05 -11.49 2.10
CA VAL A 256 5.54 -12.83 1.70
C VAL A 256 5.68 -13.75 2.90
N VAL A 257 6.30 -13.28 4.00
CA VAL A 257 6.56 -14.12 5.18
C VAL A 257 5.31 -14.39 6.01
N SER A 258 4.30 -13.51 5.97
CA SER A 258 3.10 -13.67 6.79
C SER A 258 2.20 -14.81 6.31
N ASP A 259 1.61 -15.53 7.25
CA ASP A 259 0.63 -16.59 7.03
C ASP A 259 -0.80 -16.07 7.16
N LEU A 260 -0.98 -14.93 7.83
CA LEU A 260 -2.24 -14.19 7.91
C LEU A 260 -1.95 -12.69 8.09
N MET A 261 -2.92 -11.85 7.74
CA MET A 261 -2.80 -10.40 7.87
C MET A 261 -4.01 -9.79 8.58
N VAL A 262 -3.76 -8.80 9.44
CA VAL A 262 -4.79 -7.97 10.09
C VAL A 262 -4.62 -6.52 9.66
N SER A 263 -5.71 -5.90 9.26
CA SER A 263 -5.73 -4.46 8.97
C SER A 263 -7.11 -3.85 9.18
N ASN A 264 -7.16 -2.54 9.41
CA ASN A 264 -8.40 -1.78 9.51
C ASN A 264 -8.76 -1.12 8.16
N PHE A 265 -8.95 -1.90 7.12
CA PHE A 265 -9.30 -1.46 5.77
C PHE A 265 -8.23 -0.58 5.10
N SER A 266 -6.97 -0.99 5.21
CA SER A 266 -5.87 -0.39 4.44
C SER A 266 -5.81 -0.97 3.03
N SER A 267 -5.39 -0.17 2.05
CA SER A 267 -5.21 -0.62 0.66
C SER A 267 -4.20 -1.78 0.49
N ILE A 268 -3.32 -2.02 1.46
CA ILE A 268 -2.40 -3.17 1.45
C ILE A 268 -3.13 -4.52 1.42
N LEU A 269 -4.37 -4.57 1.92
CA LEU A 269 -5.22 -5.75 1.85
C LEU A 269 -5.52 -6.19 0.41
N ASN A 270 -5.66 -5.25 -0.54
CA ASN A 270 -5.88 -5.58 -1.94
C ASN A 270 -4.73 -6.44 -2.51
N TYR A 271 -3.50 -6.13 -2.13
CA TYR A 271 -2.34 -6.95 -2.52
C TYR A 271 -2.38 -8.32 -1.84
N TYR A 272 -2.75 -8.33 -0.55
CA TYR A 272 -2.76 -9.57 0.23
C TYR A 272 -3.79 -10.59 -0.25
N TYR A 273 -4.94 -10.14 -0.76
CA TYR A 273 -5.95 -11.04 -1.36
C TYR A 273 -5.39 -11.87 -2.51
N ALA A 274 -4.44 -11.33 -3.29
CA ALA A 274 -3.78 -12.06 -4.36
C ALA A 274 -3.06 -13.33 -3.88
N THR A 275 -2.66 -13.37 -2.60
CA THR A 275 -2.00 -14.55 -2.01
C THR A 275 -2.96 -15.67 -1.62
N GLY A 276 -4.26 -15.40 -1.54
CA GLY A 276 -5.28 -16.32 -1.00
C GLY A 276 -5.14 -16.62 0.50
N LYS A 277 -4.17 -16.01 1.19
CA LYS A 277 -3.97 -16.20 2.63
C LYS A 277 -5.04 -15.48 3.44
N PRO A 278 -5.32 -15.92 4.70
CA PRO A 278 -6.31 -15.27 5.56
C PRO A 278 -6.03 -13.81 5.80
N SER A 279 -7.03 -12.97 5.60
CA SER A 279 -7.03 -11.55 5.92
C SER A 279 -8.16 -11.23 6.90
N ILE A 280 -7.86 -10.41 7.91
CA ILE A 280 -8.81 -10.02 8.95
C ILE A 280 -8.96 -8.50 8.94
N HIS A 281 -10.20 -8.06 8.79
CA HIS A 281 -10.56 -6.65 8.71
C HIS A 281 -11.11 -6.18 10.05
N VAL A 282 -10.34 -5.36 10.77
CA VAL A 282 -10.81 -4.70 11.98
C VAL A 282 -11.73 -3.55 11.58
N TYR A 283 -13.03 -3.66 11.90
CA TYR A 283 -13.97 -2.59 11.66
C TYR A 283 -13.64 -1.40 12.55
N PRO A 284 -13.43 -0.20 11.99
CA PRO A 284 -12.79 0.90 12.74
C PRO A 284 -13.76 1.65 13.70
N VAL A 285 -15.00 1.21 13.81
CA VAL A 285 -16.05 1.92 14.55
C VAL A 285 -16.82 0.95 15.42
N GLY A 286 -16.90 1.22 16.72
CA GLY A 286 -17.69 0.41 17.64
C GLY A 286 -19.16 0.83 17.71
N SER A 287 -19.45 2.14 17.60
CA SER A 287 -20.83 2.68 17.62
C SER A 287 -20.95 3.97 16.81
N ALA A 288 -22.19 4.33 16.45
CA ALA A 288 -22.49 5.58 15.74
C ALA A 288 -22.20 6.86 16.56
N SER A 289 -21.97 6.74 17.86
CA SER A 289 -21.64 7.86 18.76
C SER A 289 -20.15 8.09 18.92
N GLU A 290 -19.29 7.21 18.36
CA GLU A 290 -17.86 7.38 18.47
C GLU A 290 -17.35 8.50 17.55
N ALA A 291 -16.28 9.13 17.97
CA ALA A 291 -15.58 10.13 17.19
C ALA A 291 -14.11 9.72 16.98
N PHE A 292 -13.59 10.03 15.81
CA PHE A 292 -12.20 9.76 15.46
C PHE A 292 -11.33 10.96 15.71
N LEU A 293 -10.11 10.72 16.14
CA LEU A 293 -9.05 11.71 16.16
C LEU A 293 -8.32 11.68 14.83
N TRP A 294 -8.64 12.66 13.97
CA TRP A 294 -7.97 12.84 12.69
C TRP A 294 -6.70 13.67 12.89
N ARG A 295 -5.53 13.06 12.67
CA ARG A 295 -4.25 13.74 12.77
C ARG A 295 -3.75 14.11 11.39
N THR A 296 -3.60 15.42 11.13
CA THR A 296 -3.00 15.93 9.90
C THR A 296 -1.69 16.63 10.21
N TRP A 297 -0.73 16.48 9.30
CA TRP A 297 0.54 17.16 9.37
C TRP A 297 0.53 18.39 8.47
N LYS A 298 0.66 19.57 9.06
CA LYS A 298 0.69 20.83 8.31
C LYS A 298 1.80 21.74 8.82
N ARG A 299 2.74 22.12 7.94
CA ARG A 299 3.88 23.01 8.23
C ARG A 299 4.67 22.58 9.47
N GLY A 300 5.05 21.30 9.53
CA GLY A 300 5.84 20.78 10.65
C GLY A 300 5.08 20.58 11.98
N LYS A 301 3.74 20.78 11.99
CA LYS A 301 2.92 20.63 13.20
C LYS A 301 1.81 19.61 12.98
N VAL A 302 1.57 18.76 13.97
CA VAL A 302 0.41 17.88 14.02
C VAL A 302 -0.81 18.72 14.40
N ARG A 303 -1.85 18.65 13.58
CA ARG A 303 -3.20 19.12 13.93
C ARG A 303 -4.07 17.91 14.22
N VAL A 304 -4.74 17.92 15.33
CA VAL A 304 -5.71 16.90 15.72
C VAL A 304 -7.10 17.52 15.55
N THR A 305 -7.96 16.82 14.79
CA THR A 305 -9.36 17.21 14.61
C THR A 305 -10.22 16.02 14.99
N THR A 306 -11.27 16.24 15.77
CA THR A 306 -12.27 15.23 16.05
C THR A 306 -13.25 15.16 14.88
N VAL A 307 -13.42 13.98 14.30
CA VAL A 307 -14.36 13.73 13.21
C VAL A 307 -15.46 12.82 13.75
N PRO A 308 -16.74 13.26 13.72
CA PRO A 308 -17.86 12.40 14.10
C PRO A 308 -17.95 11.15 13.21
N THR A 309 -18.36 10.04 13.78
CA THR A 309 -18.54 8.77 13.05
C THR A 309 -19.53 8.90 11.89
N ALA A 310 -20.57 9.72 12.06
CA ALA A 310 -21.57 9.98 11.02
C ALA A 310 -20.97 10.58 9.73
N ASP A 311 -19.81 11.21 9.82
CA ASP A 311 -19.10 11.81 8.67
C ASP A 311 -18.14 10.83 7.99
N TYR A 312 -18.11 9.57 8.46
CA TYR A 312 -17.23 8.56 7.90
C TYR A 312 -17.80 8.01 6.60
N VAL A 313 -17.09 8.28 5.52
CA VAL A 313 -17.54 7.88 4.18
C VAL A 313 -16.75 6.66 3.70
N TRP A 314 -17.48 5.65 3.27
CA TRP A 314 -16.94 4.47 2.61
C TRP A 314 -17.00 4.66 1.08
N LYS A 315 -15.86 4.46 0.42
CA LYS A 315 -15.78 4.41 -1.06
C LYS A 315 -16.28 3.06 -1.58
N LEU A 316 -16.08 2.03 -0.78
CA LEU A 316 -16.53 0.68 -0.99
C LEU A 316 -17.13 0.18 0.32
N PRO A 317 -18.34 -0.44 0.33
CA PRO A 317 -18.91 -1.00 1.53
C PRO A 317 -17.94 -1.94 2.25
N PRO A 318 -17.77 -1.85 3.58
CA PRO A 318 -16.85 -2.71 4.31
C PRO A 318 -17.20 -4.20 4.22
N GLU A 319 -18.46 -4.52 3.96
CA GLU A 319 -18.97 -5.87 3.70
C GLU A 319 -18.43 -6.45 2.38
N GLU A 320 -18.08 -5.58 1.44
CA GLU A 320 -17.40 -5.95 0.20
C GLU A 320 -15.88 -6.04 0.44
N ASN A 321 -15.46 -7.09 1.13
CA ASN A 321 -14.06 -7.36 1.44
C ASN A 321 -13.70 -8.81 1.13
N GLY A 322 -12.41 -9.11 1.01
CA GLY A 322 -11.90 -10.43 0.66
C GLY A 322 -11.49 -11.30 1.84
N GLY A 323 -11.97 -11.03 3.06
CA GLY A 323 -11.56 -11.75 4.26
C GLY A 323 -12.61 -11.80 5.36
N LEU A 324 -12.15 -11.92 6.59
CA LEU A 324 -12.97 -11.94 7.81
C LEU A 324 -13.12 -10.51 8.35
N MET A 325 -14.33 -10.06 8.65
CA MET A 325 -14.56 -8.78 9.30
C MET A 325 -14.88 -8.98 10.78
N VAL A 326 -14.20 -8.23 11.66
CA VAL A 326 -14.34 -8.30 13.11
C VAL A 326 -14.65 -6.93 13.71
N ARG A 327 -15.52 -6.90 14.70
CA ARG A 327 -16.04 -5.67 15.36
C ARG A 327 -15.67 -5.58 16.84
N THR A 328 -15.16 -6.68 17.42
CA THR A 328 -14.76 -6.77 18.82
C THR A 328 -13.42 -7.48 18.96
N LEU A 329 -12.77 -7.26 20.11
CA LEU A 329 -11.53 -7.98 20.42
C LEU A 329 -11.74 -9.49 20.45
N GLN A 330 -12.86 -9.98 20.99
CA GLN A 330 -13.13 -11.42 21.03
C GLN A 330 -13.26 -12.00 19.62
N GLU A 331 -14.01 -11.33 18.73
CA GLU A 331 -14.09 -11.75 17.32
C GLU A 331 -12.72 -11.76 16.64
N LEU A 332 -11.81 -10.81 16.98
CA LEU A 332 -10.44 -10.81 16.46
C LEU A 332 -9.66 -12.04 16.92
N LEU A 333 -9.75 -12.41 18.21
CA LEU A 333 -9.07 -13.57 18.75
C LEU A 333 -9.61 -14.86 18.12
N ASP A 334 -10.93 -14.98 17.97
CA ASP A 334 -11.58 -16.12 17.30
C ASP A 334 -11.19 -16.22 15.81
N ALA A 335 -11.05 -15.06 15.14
CA ALA A 335 -10.60 -15.00 13.74
C ALA A 335 -9.13 -15.44 13.59
N PHE A 336 -8.24 -15.15 14.57
CA PHE A 336 -6.90 -15.71 14.59
C PHE A 336 -6.92 -17.22 14.69
N ASP A 337 -7.72 -17.78 15.60
CA ASP A 337 -7.83 -19.23 15.78
C ASP A 337 -8.34 -19.91 14.50
N LEU A 338 -9.33 -19.30 13.83
CA LEU A 338 -9.83 -19.79 12.55
C LEU A 338 -8.74 -19.71 11.46
N ALA A 339 -8.08 -18.56 11.30
CA ALA A 339 -7.06 -18.35 10.26
C ALA A 339 -5.85 -19.28 10.44
N LEU A 340 -5.43 -19.52 11.69
CA LEU A 340 -4.31 -20.41 11.99
C LEU A 340 -4.66 -21.88 11.80
N SER A 341 -5.91 -22.29 12.11
CA SER A 341 -6.36 -23.67 11.95
C SER A 341 -6.79 -23.99 10.52
N LYS A 342 -7.32 -23.01 9.77
CA LYS A 342 -7.82 -23.16 8.41
C LYS A 342 -7.23 -22.08 7.48
N PRO A 343 -6.01 -22.28 6.98
CA PRO A 343 -5.28 -21.29 6.15
C PRO A 343 -5.97 -20.90 4.84
N ASP A 344 -6.94 -21.65 4.39
CA ASP A 344 -7.73 -21.42 3.18
C ASP A 344 -9.09 -20.73 3.44
N CYS A 345 -9.37 -20.33 4.69
CA CYS A 345 -10.69 -19.82 5.10
C CYS A 345 -11.14 -18.53 4.35
N CYS A 346 -10.21 -17.81 3.72
CA CYS A 346 -10.51 -16.59 2.97
C CYS A 346 -10.36 -16.73 1.44
N VAL A 347 -9.96 -17.89 0.92
CA VAL A 347 -9.66 -18.09 -0.53
C VAL A 347 -10.83 -17.70 -1.42
N GLU A 348 -12.03 -18.15 -1.09
CA GLU A 348 -13.24 -17.87 -1.89
C GLU A 348 -13.63 -16.38 -1.80
N ALA A 349 -13.60 -15.79 -0.61
CA ALA A 349 -13.90 -14.39 -0.40
C ALA A 349 -12.89 -13.48 -1.13
N SER A 350 -11.60 -13.80 -1.03
CA SER A 350 -10.54 -13.07 -1.74
C SER A 350 -10.70 -13.16 -3.26
N ARG A 351 -11.01 -14.34 -3.80
CA ARG A 351 -11.27 -14.53 -5.23
C ARG A 351 -12.48 -13.73 -5.68
N THR A 352 -13.60 -13.80 -4.96
CA THR A 352 -14.81 -13.04 -5.26
C THR A 352 -14.54 -11.52 -5.28
N TYR A 353 -13.74 -11.03 -4.31
CA TYR A 353 -13.35 -9.63 -4.27
C TYR A 353 -12.47 -9.24 -5.48
N ILE A 354 -11.48 -10.06 -5.81
CA ILE A 354 -10.58 -9.82 -6.96
C ILE A 354 -11.40 -9.79 -8.24
N ASP A 355 -12.22 -10.79 -8.50
CA ASP A 355 -13.04 -10.91 -9.73
C ASP A 355 -14.00 -9.72 -9.90
N ARG A 356 -14.50 -9.17 -8.80
CA ARG A 356 -15.46 -8.07 -8.83
C ARG A 356 -14.82 -6.69 -8.93
N HIS A 357 -13.71 -6.48 -8.23
CA HIS A 357 -13.18 -5.13 -7.98
C HIS A 357 -11.81 -4.85 -8.60
N MET A 358 -11.03 -5.88 -8.89
CA MET A 358 -9.66 -5.75 -9.39
C MET A 358 -9.57 -6.12 -10.87
N ALA A 359 -8.51 -5.67 -11.51
CA ALA A 359 -8.07 -6.23 -12.79
C ALA A 359 -7.51 -7.64 -12.56
N PRO A 360 -7.36 -8.46 -13.62
CA PRO A 360 -6.85 -9.83 -13.46
C PRO A 360 -5.52 -9.87 -12.69
N VAL A 361 -5.47 -10.75 -11.68
CA VAL A 361 -4.28 -11.04 -10.90
C VAL A 361 -3.70 -12.36 -11.43
N ASP A 362 -2.92 -12.26 -12.49
CA ASP A 362 -2.45 -13.38 -13.32
C ASP A 362 -0.94 -13.37 -13.59
N GLY A 363 -0.20 -12.47 -12.91
CA GLY A 363 1.24 -12.32 -13.10
C GLY A 363 1.65 -11.51 -14.34
N HIS A 364 0.71 -10.92 -15.08
CA HIS A 364 0.94 -10.19 -16.33
C HIS A 364 0.60 -8.69 -16.23
N THR A 365 0.48 -8.15 -15.02
CA THR A 365 0.13 -6.73 -14.82
C THR A 365 1.23 -5.81 -15.33
N CYS A 366 2.49 -6.11 -15.06
CA CYS A 366 3.62 -5.33 -15.57
C CYS A 366 3.64 -5.29 -17.09
N GLU A 367 3.41 -6.42 -17.75
CA GLU A 367 3.33 -6.52 -19.20
C GLU A 367 2.16 -5.67 -19.77
N ARG A 368 0.96 -5.75 -19.15
CA ARG A 368 -0.19 -4.92 -19.53
C ARG A 368 0.11 -3.43 -19.40
N ILE A 369 0.77 -3.03 -18.32
CA ILE A 369 1.17 -1.63 -18.11
C ILE A 369 2.17 -1.20 -19.17
N CYS A 370 3.20 -2.00 -19.45
CA CYS A 370 4.20 -1.73 -20.48
C CYS A 370 3.58 -1.57 -21.87
N ASN A 371 2.73 -2.51 -22.27
CA ASN A 371 2.02 -2.45 -23.54
C ASN A 371 1.14 -1.20 -23.62
N ARG A 372 0.41 -0.86 -22.54
CA ARG A 372 -0.43 0.34 -22.51
C ARG A 372 0.38 1.64 -22.60
N ILE A 373 1.58 1.69 -22.04
CA ILE A 373 2.48 2.84 -22.16
C ILE A 373 2.93 3.01 -23.60
N LEU A 374 3.28 1.94 -24.30
CA LEU A 374 3.69 1.98 -25.72
C LEU A 374 2.54 2.44 -26.62
N GLU A 375 1.36 1.84 -26.49
CA GLU A 375 0.16 2.26 -27.22
C GLU A 375 -0.16 3.74 -26.99
N PHE A 376 -0.03 4.21 -25.75
CA PHE A 376 -0.30 5.60 -25.38
C PHE A 376 0.66 6.59 -26.04
N GLN A 377 1.92 6.19 -26.24
CA GLN A 377 2.91 7.01 -26.94
C GLN A 377 2.66 7.11 -28.44
N ASP A 378 2.13 6.04 -29.06
CA ASP A 378 1.88 5.99 -30.50
C ASP A 378 0.66 6.84 -30.93
N ILE A 379 -0.19 7.22 -29.99
CA ILE A 379 -1.37 8.09 -30.22
C ILE A 379 -0.98 9.58 -30.22
N GLY A 380 0.19 9.95 -29.75
CA GLY A 380 0.71 11.33 -29.64
C GLY A 380 1.69 11.70 -30.70
#